data_75e945a5793dc0b736dd669e0f3c8e93
#
_entry.id   75e945a5793dc0b736dd669e0f3c8e93
#
_cell.length_a   1.000
_cell.length_b   1.000
_cell.length_c   1.000
_cell.angle_alpha   90.00
_cell.angle_beta   90.00
_cell.angle_gamma   90.00
#
_symmetry.space_group_name_H-M   'P 1'
#
loop_
_entity.id
_entity.type
_entity.pdbx_description
1 polymer ?
#
loop_
_entity_poly.entity_id
_entity_poly.type
_entity_poly.pdbx_seq_one_letter_code
_entity_poly.pdbx_strand_id
1 'polypeptide(L)'
;MAETPAINWDGKSGTNYKYWIYEIGNEFKKEAGNYIFAKETKPRYWKPVYIGQTTNLNERLENHEKESCAKRNGATHIHVHLNSKKDDRLSEEKDLIQKWQPICNEQLVD
;
A
#
# COMPACT_ATOMS: atom_id res chain seq x y z
N MET A 1 -4.00 25.00 -5.95
CA MET A 1 -4.05 23.85 -5.03
C MET A 1 -3.30 22.68 -5.62
N ALA A 2 -2.47 22.07 -4.81
CA ALA A 2 -1.74 20.91 -5.27
C ALA A 2 -2.67 19.70 -5.32
N GLU A 3 -2.63 18.98 -6.41
CA GLU A 3 -3.36 17.72 -6.53
C GLU A 3 -2.61 16.64 -5.75
N THR A 4 -3.35 15.67 -5.22
CA THR A 4 -2.74 14.52 -4.58
C THR A 4 -1.95 13.75 -5.63
N PRO A 5 -0.66 13.54 -5.41
CA PRO A 5 0.14 12.80 -6.38
C PRO A 5 -0.28 11.34 -6.48
N ALA A 6 0.01 10.74 -7.60
CA ALA A 6 -0.33 9.35 -7.85
C ALA A 6 0.83 8.60 -8.46
N ILE A 7 0.80 7.28 -8.34
CA ILE A 7 1.82 6.39 -8.89
C ILE A 7 1.14 5.11 -9.38
N ASN A 8 1.73 4.48 -10.39
CA ASN A 8 1.29 3.16 -10.83
C ASN A 8 2.24 2.11 -10.28
N TRP A 9 1.67 1.12 -9.60
CA TRP A 9 2.41 -0.05 -9.15
C TRP A 9 2.04 -1.22 -10.04
N ASP A 10 3.04 -1.91 -10.57
CA ASP A 10 2.78 -3.07 -11.41
C ASP A 10 2.95 -4.36 -10.63
N GLY A 11 2.03 -5.28 -10.85
CA GLY A 11 2.08 -6.60 -10.26
C GLY A 11 2.90 -7.58 -11.08
N LYS A 12 3.05 -8.78 -10.58
CA LYS A 12 3.77 -9.85 -11.28
C LYS A 12 3.11 -10.17 -12.61
N SER A 13 1.80 -10.01 -12.71
CA SER A 13 1.03 -10.24 -13.93
C SER A 13 1.30 -9.20 -15.02
N GLY A 14 1.92 -8.08 -14.67
CA GLY A 14 2.08 -6.95 -15.57
C GLY A 14 0.95 -5.93 -15.49
N THR A 15 -0.08 -6.21 -14.72
CA THR A 15 -1.18 -5.27 -14.52
C THR A 15 -0.71 -4.07 -13.73
N ASN A 16 -1.09 -2.87 -14.15
CA ASN A 16 -0.78 -1.64 -13.43
C ASN A 16 -1.96 -1.21 -12.57
N TYR A 17 -1.66 -0.83 -11.34
CA TYR A 17 -2.66 -0.37 -10.39
C TYR A 17 -2.31 1.05 -9.97
N LYS A 18 -3.26 1.98 -10.08
CA LYS A 18 -3.02 3.39 -9.73
C LYS A 18 -3.29 3.61 -8.25
N TYR A 19 -2.29 4.16 -7.56
CA TYR A 19 -2.37 4.48 -6.15
C TYR A 19 -2.18 5.97 -5.93
N TRP A 20 -2.89 6.52 -4.96
CA TRP A 20 -2.74 7.91 -4.54
C TRP A 20 -1.77 7.97 -3.37
N ILE A 21 -0.88 8.95 -3.38
CA ILE A 21 0.21 9.08 -2.41
C ILE A 21 -0.17 10.00 -1.27
N TYR A 22 -0.12 9.51 -0.03
CA TYR A 22 -0.38 10.29 1.19
C TYR A 22 0.75 10.10 2.17
N GLU A 23 0.95 11.07 3.07
CA GLU A 23 1.89 10.91 4.16
C GLU A 23 1.30 10.00 5.23
N ILE A 24 2.16 9.27 5.95
CA ILE A 24 1.72 8.48 7.10
C ILE A 24 1.17 9.45 8.15
N GLY A 25 0.00 9.11 8.71
CA GLY A 25 -0.68 9.96 9.66
C GLY A 25 -1.92 10.64 9.12
N ASN A 26 -2.14 10.57 7.81
CA ASN A 26 -3.38 11.07 7.22
C ASN A 26 -4.57 10.25 7.70
N GLU A 27 -5.70 10.89 7.86
CA GLU A 27 -6.95 10.20 8.11
C GLU A 27 -7.56 9.78 6.79
N PHE A 28 -8.07 8.56 6.77
CA PHE A 28 -8.73 8.02 5.59
C PHE A 28 -10.21 7.81 5.85
N LYS A 29 -11.00 7.83 4.79
CA LYS A 29 -12.41 7.57 4.88
C LYS A 29 -12.66 6.09 5.19
N LYS A 30 -13.85 5.79 5.72
CA LYS A 30 -14.24 4.41 6.01
C LYS A 30 -14.64 3.71 4.73
N GLU A 31 -13.67 3.48 3.86
CA GLU A 31 -13.87 2.87 2.56
C GLU A 31 -12.91 1.71 2.37
N ALA A 32 -13.30 0.76 1.54
CA ALA A 32 -12.47 -0.40 1.22
C ALA A 32 -11.41 -0.04 0.20
N GLY A 33 -10.24 -0.65 0.33
CA GLY A 33 -9.17 -0.42 -0.64
C GLY A 33 -7.93 -1.22 -0.37
N ASN A 34 -6.98 -1.04 -1.28
CA ASN A 34 -5.63 -1.57 -1.15
C ASN A 34 -4.71 -0.44 -0.72
N TYR A 35 -3.66 -0.79 0.02
CA TYR A 35 -2.71 0.22 0.49
C TYR A 35 -1.30 -0.32 0.53
N ILE A 36 -0.33 0.59 0.46
CA ILE A 36 1.08 0.25 0.49
C ILE A 36 1.79 1.26 1.39
N PHE A 37 2.50 0.75 2.42
CA PHE A 37 3.45 1.59 3.13
C PHE A 37 4.69 1.67 2.26
N ALA A 38 5.11 2.87 1.90
CA ALA A 38 6.15 3.07 0.91
C ALA A 38 7.28 3.95 1.41
N LYS A 39 8.48 3.60 0.96
CA LYS A 39 9.70 4.37 1.22
C LYS A 39 10.10 5.09 -0.06
N GLU A 40 10.33 6.39 0.04
CA GLU A 40 10.88 7.14 -1.08
C GLU A 40 12.39 6.94 -1.08
N THR A 41 12.90 6.26 -2.11
CA THR A 41 14.33 5.95 -2.18
C THR A 41 15.14 7.09 -2.76
N LYS A 42 14.52 7.87 -3.65
CA LYS A 42 15.02 9.12 -4.19
C LYS A 42 13.83 9.83 -4.82
N PRO A 43 13.91 11.12 -5.18
CA PRO A 43 12.72 11.82 -5.69
C PRO A 43 12.02 11.05 -6.79
N ARG A 44 10.74 10.78 -6.60
CA ARG A 44 9.84 10.07 -7.53
C ARG A 44 10.10 8.57 -7.65
N TYR A 45 10.97 8.00 -6.83
CA TYR A 45 11.21 6.56 -6.81
C TYR A 45 10.82 6.00 -5.46
N TRP A 46 10.08 4.88 -5.48
CA TRP A 46 9.47 4.31 -4.30
C TRP A 46 9.76 2.82 -4.18
N LYS A 47 9.86 2.36 -2.94
CA LYS A 47 9.97 0.95 -2.63
C LYS A 47 8.83 0.58 -1.71
N PRO A 48 8.07 -0.49 -2.01
CA PRO A 48 7.00 -0.91 -1.12
C PRO A 48 7.58 -1.63 0.08
N VAL A 49 7.11 -1.27 1.28
CA VAL A 49 7.59 -1.85 2.53
C VAL A 49 6.56 -2.80 3.11
N TYR A 50 5.28 -2.52 2.91
CA TYR A 50 4.18 -3.42 3.28
C TYR A 50 3.01 -3.19 2.33
N ILE A 51 2.41 -4.29 1.86
CA ILE A 51 1.26 -4.24 0.96
C ILE A 51 0.08 -4.94 1.64
N GLY A 52 -1.09 -4.28 1.65
CA GLY A 52 -2.26 -4.83 2.28
C GLY A 52 -3.56 -4.42 1.62
N GLN A 53 -4.66 -4.92 2.15
CA GLN A 53 -6.00 -4.53 1.73
C GLN A 53 -6.93 -4.57 2.95
N THR A 54 -8.03 -3.84 2.87
CA THR A 54 -8.97 -3.76 3.97
C THR A 54 -10.36 -3.35 3.48
N THR A 55 -11.38 -3.70 4.26
CA THR A 55 -12.73 -3.21 4.02
C THR A 55 -12.95 -1.80 4.59
N ASN A 56 -12.02 -1.32 5.42
CA ASN A 56 -12.16 -0.01 6.08
C ASN A 56 -10.78 0.61 6.30
N LEU A 57 -10.37 1.47 5.38
CA LEU A 57 -9.06 2.13 5.45
C LEU A 57 -8.89 2.98 6.69
N ASN A 58 -9.95 3.68 7.12
CA ASN A 58 -9.88 4.51 8.31
C ASN A 58 -9.49 3.70 9.53
N GLU A 59 -10.21 2.63 9.80
CA GLU A 59 -9.98 1.80 10.97
C GLU A 59 -8.65 1.06 10.89
N ARG A 60 -8.33 0.49 9.73
CA ARG A 60 -7.13 -0.31 9.57
C ARG A 60 -5.84 0.51 9.68
N LEU A 61 -5.83 1.69 9.06
CA LEU A 61 -4.62 2.52 9.02
C LEU A 61 -4.44 3.39 10.25
N GLU A 62 -5.50 3.60 11.04
CA GLU A 62 -5.41 4.34 12.29
C GLU A 62 -4.53 3.60 13.31
N ASN A 63 -4.57 2.28 13.29
CA ASN A 63 -3.86 1.47 14.28
C ASN A 63 -3.35 0.17 13.65
N HIS A 64 -2.44 0.33 12.70
CA HIS A 64 -1.92 -0.81 11.95
C HIS A 64 -0.75 -1.49 12.66
N GLU A 65 -0.85 -2.78 12.84
CA GLU A 65 0.18 -3.57 13.52
C GLU A 65 1.53 -3.58 12.82
N LYS A 66 1.56 -3.34 11.52
CA LYS A 66 2.80 -3.32 10.74
C LYS A 66 3.39 -1.92 10.57
N GLU A 67 2.75 -0.89 11.09
CA GLU A 67 3.24 0.47 10.96
C GLU A 67 4.64 0.63 11.56
N SER A 68 4.86 0.03 12.72
CA SER A 68 6.16 0.05 13.39
C SER A 68 7.25 -0.57 12.50
N CYS A 69 6.98 -1.74 11.91
CA CYS A 69 7.91 -2.38 11.00
C CYS A 69 8.17 -1.50 9.77
N ALA A 70 7.10 -0.91 9.22
CA ALA A 70 7.22 -0.08 8.04
C ALA A 70 8.09 1.14 8.31
N LYS A 71 7.87 1.83 9.42
CA LYS A 71 8.65 3.02 9.78
C LYS A 71 10.11 2.68 10.04
N ARG A 72 10.40 1.56 10.71
CA ARG A 72 11.78 1.12 10.93
C ARG A 72 12.51 0.85 9.61
N ASN A 73 11.78 0.47 8.59
CA ASN A 73 12.35 0.19 7.27
C ASN A 73 12.25 1.39 6.33
N GLY A 74 11.98 2.57 6.88
CA GLY A 74 12.08 3.82 6.14
C GLY A 74 10.81 4.31 5.46
N ALA A 75 9.66 3.66 5.70
CA ALA A 75 8.40 4.11 5.10
C ALA A 75 8.00 5.48 5.66
N THR A 76 7.62 6.37 4.77
CA THR A 76 7.18 7.72 5.11
C THR A 76 5.80 8.02 4.57
N HIS A 77 5.33 7.23 3.63
CA HIS A 77 4.08 7.48 2.91
C HIS A 77 3.21 6.24 2.85
N ILE A 78 1.92 6.47 2.65
CA ILE A 78 0.95 5.43 2.41
C ILE A 78 0.33 5.69 1.03
N HIS A 79 0.40 4.70 0.17
CA HIS A 79 -0.25 4.77 -1.13
C HIS A 79 -1.57 4.02 -1.06
N VAL A 80 -2.64 4.59 -1.61
CA VAL A 80 -3.99 4.04 -1.47
C VAL A 80 -4.71 3.92 -2.81
N HIS A 81 -5.37 2.80 -3.02
CA HIS A 81 -6.24 2.55 -4.16
C HIS A 81 -7.60 2.08 -3.66
N LEU A 82 -8.62 2.91 -3.82
CA LEU A 82 -9.98 2.54 -3.39
C LEU A 82 -10.53 1.44 -4.28
N ASN A 83 -11.06 0.40 -3.69
CA ASN A 83 -11.64 -0.71 -4.41
C ASN A 83 -12.64 -1.43 -3.53
N SER A 84 -13.92 -1.37 -3.92
CA SER A 84 -15.00 -1.95 -3.12
C SER A 84 -15.17 -3.46 -3.30
N LYS A 85 -14.56 -4.03 -4.33
CA LYS A 85 -14.73 -5.46 -4.65
C LYS A 85 -13.68 -6.31 -3.94
N LYS A 86 -14.14 -7.18 -3.05
CA LYS A 86 -13.25 -8.02 -2.25
C LYS A 86 -12.32 -8.88 -3.08
N ASP A 87 -12.85 -9.55 -4.11
CA ASP A 87 -12.03 -10.44 -4.93
C ASP A 87 -10.94 -9.67 -5.67
N ASP A 88 -11.27 -8.47 -6.14
CA ASP A 88 -10.30 -7.61 -6.81
C ASP A 88 -9.21 -7.17 -5.84
N ARG A 89 -9.61 -6.79 -4.60
CA ARG A 89 -8.61 -6.39 -3.59
C ARG A 89 -7.64 -7.51 -3.26
N LEU A 90 -8.16 -8.71 -3.09
CA LEU A 90 -7.32 -9.86 -2.75
C LEU A 90 -6.40 -10.24 -3.91
N SER A 91 -6.91 -10.20 -5.13
CA SER A 91 -6.12 -10.50 -6.32
C SER A 91 -5.00 -9.46 -6.51
N GLU A 92 -5.31 -8.19 -6.34
CA GLU A 92 -4.34 -7.11 -6.46
C GLU A 92 -3.26 -7.22 -5.40
N GLU A 93 -3.65 -7.45 -4.15
CA GLU A 93 -2.70 -7.63 -3.05
C GLU A 93 -1.73 -8.76 -3.35
N LYS A 94 -2.25 -9.91 -3.74
CA LYS A 94 -1.44 -11.08 -4.06
C LYS A 94 -0.48 -10.80 -5.21
N ASP A 95 -0.99 -10.18 -6.26
CA ASP A 95 -0.20 -9.86 -7.46
C ASP A 95 0.98 -8.94 -7.12
N LEU A 96 0.72 -7.92 -6.31
CA LEU A 96 1.75 -6.98 -5.90
C LEU A 96 2.76 -7.60 -4.94
N ILE A 97 2.29 -8.39 -3.98
CA ILE A 97 3.20 -9.06 -3.03
C ILE A 97 4.11 -10.05 -3.78
N GLN A 98 3.58 -10.77 -4.75
CA GLN A 98 4.37 -11.71 -5.52
C GLN A 98 5.51 -11.03 -6.28
N LYS A 99 5.26 -9.84 -6.79
CA LYS A 99 6.30 -9.10 -7.51
C LYS A 99 7.29 -8.44 -6.57
N TRP A 100 6.81 -7.72 -5.57
CA TRP A 100 7.65 -6.83 -4.79
C TRP A 100 8.21 -7.45 -3.51
N GLN A 101 7.55 -8.44 -2.96
CA GLN A 101 7.94 -9.15 -1.73
C GLN A 101 8.43 -8.19 -0.64
N PRO A 102 7.54 -7.30 -0.17
CA PRO A 102 7.95 -6.26 0.79
C PRO A 102 8.42 -6.86 2.10
N ILE A 103 9.40 -6.18 2.72
CA ILE A 103 10.07 -6.71 3.91
C ILE A 103 9.14 -6.89 5.11
N CYS A 104 8.11 -6.06 5.24
CA CYS A 104 7.21 -6.14 6.40
C CYS A 104 6.02 -7.06 6.18
N ASN A 105 5.80 -7.57 4.99
CA ASN A 105 4.83 -8.63 4.80
C ASN A 105 5.40 -9.93 5.32
N GLU A 106 4.61 -10.63 6.14
CA GLU A 106 5.03 -11.95 6.55
C GLU A 106 4.97 -12.84 5.33
N GLN A 107 6.10 -13.39 4.99
CA GLN A 107 6.15 -14.31 3.88
C GLN A 107 5.50 -15.60 4.31
N LEU A 108 4.53 -16.03 3.54
CA LEU A 108 4.03 -17.38 3.70
C LEU A 108 5.09 -18.28 3.13
N VAL A 109 6.00 -18.62 3.99
CA VAL A 109 7.09 -19.49 3.59
C VAL A 109 6.58 -20.89 3.62
N ASP A 110 6.51 -21.46 2.51
CA ASP A 110 6.10 -22.85 2.41
C ASP A 110 7.28 -23.74 2.25
#